data_b04b3026a770f95b77aaf4378d90e698
#
_entry.id   b04b3026a770f95b77aaf4378d90e698
#
_cell.length_a   1.000
_cell.length_b   1.000
_cell.length_c   1.000
_cell.angle_alpha   90.00
_cell.angle_beta   90.00
_cell.angle_gamma   90.00
#
_symmetry.space_group_name_H-M   'P 1'
#
loop_
_entity.id
_entity.type
_entity.pdbx_description
1 polymer ?
#
loop_
_entity_poly.entity_id
_entity_poly.type
_entity_poly.pdbx_seq_one_letter_code
_entity_poly.pdbx_strand_id
1 'polypeptide(L)' 'MKYDNIIAIDPDVDKSGVAYLKTSTRQLEVSNLEFPLLLDYLQQAKNIREESKESLIVLVEAGWLIQSNWHLHRGET' A
#
# COMPACT_ATOMS: atom_id res chain seq x y z
N MET A 1 16.44 0.91 2.42
CA MET A 1 15.24 0.92 1.56
C MET A 1 15.08 2.25 0.87
N LYS A 2 14.59 2.22 -0.33
CA LYS A 2 14.40 3.43 -1.10
C LYS A 2 13.26 4.29 -0.57
N TYR A 3 12.27 3.67 0.04
CA TYR A 3 11.12 4.37 0.59
C TYR A 3 11.12 4.28 2.10
N ASP A 4 10.71 5.36 2.75
CA ASP A 4 10.60 5.38 4.21
C ASP A 4 9.38 4.62 4.70
N ASN A 5 8.32 4.62 3.91
CA ASN A 5 7.07 4.00 4.27
C ASN A 5 6.51 3.23 3.08
N ILE A 6 6.00 2.04 3.34
CA ILE A 6 5.40 1.20 2.32
C ILE A 6 4.03 0.75 2.80
N ILE A 7 3.01 0.98 1.97
CA ILE A 7 1.67 0.47 2.24
C ILE A 7 1.34 -0.53 1.13
N ALA A 8 1.03 -1.75 1.52
CA ALA A 8 0.63 -2.78 0.57
C ALA A 8 -0.85 -3.10 0.79
N ILE A 9 -1.59 -3.16 -0.29
CA ILE A 9 -3.03 -3.37 -0.24
C ILE A 9 -3.38 -4.61 -1.02
N ASP A 10 -4.11 -5.50 -0.37
CA ASP A 10 -4.67 -6.70 -1.00
C ASP A 10 -6.19 -6.50 -1.04
N PRO A 11 -6.73 -6.03 -2.17
CA PRO A 11 -8.16 -5.72 -2.25
C PRO A 11 -9.02 -6.98 -2.23
N ASP A 12 -10.14 -6.89 -1.57
CA ASP A 12 -11.10 -7.96 -1.52
C ASP A 12 -12.49 -7.34 -1.61
N VAL A 13 -13.48 -8.20 -1.77
CA VAL A 13 -14.86 -7.75 -2.02
C VAL A 13 -15.39 -6.92 -0.87
N ASP A 14 -15.22 -7.40 0.34
CA ASP A 14 -15.77 -6.74 1.52
C ASP A 14 -14.80 -5.81 2.17
N LYS A 15 -13.60 -6.27 2.41
CA LYS A 15 -12.57 -5.48 3.08
C LYS A 15 -11.24 -5.72 2.41
N SER A 16 -10.43 -4.68 2.38
CA SER A 16 -9.08 -4.80 1.84
C SER A 16 -8.10 -5.07 2.98
N GLY A 17 -7.17 -5.98 2.73
CA GLY A 17 -6.05 -6.17 3.63
C GLY A 17 -5.05 -5.05 3.40
N VAL A 18 -4.57 -4.46 4.49
CA VAL A 18 -3.61 -3.35 4.42
C VAL A 18 -2.43 -3.66 5.32
N ALA A 19 -1.25 -3.58 4.76
CA ALA A 19 -0.02 -3.74 5.53
C ALA A 19 0.80 -2.46 5.40
N TYR A 20 1.16 -1.89 6.52
CA TYR A 20 1.97 -0.68 6.56
C TYR A 20 3.31 -1.03 7.19
N LEU A 21 4.37 -0.75 6.45
CA LEU A 21 5.73 -0.98 6.92
C LEU A 21 6.48 0.35 7.00
N LYS A 22 7.00 0.66 8.19
CA LYS A 22 7.92 1.77 8.36
C LYS A 22 9.33 1.18 8.32
N THR A 23 10.06 1.50 7.27
CA THR A 23 11.31 0.78 7.00
C THR A 23 12.41 1.10 8.01
N SER A 24 12.45 2.33 8.52
CA SER A 24 13.51 2.72 9.44
C SER A 24 13.45 1.96 10.76
N THR A 25 12.25 1.66 11.24
CA THR A 25 12.07 0.96 12.50
C THR A 25 11.66 -0.47 12.31
N ARG A 26 11.33 -0.86 11.07
CA ARG A 26 10.82 -2.18 10.73
C ARG A 26 9.51 -2.50 11.44
N GLN A 27 8.75 -1.46 11.75
CA GLN A 27 7.43 -1.65 12.32
C GLN A 27 6.45 -2.03 11.23
N LEU A 28 5.65 -3.05 11.50
CA LEU A 28 4.65 -3.54 10.55
C LEU A 28 3.29 -3.55 11.23
N GLU A 29 2.32 -2.92 10.59
CA GLU A 29 0.94 -2.92 11.06
C GLU A 29 0.06 -3.52 9.98
N VAL A 30 -0.87 -4.36 10.39
CA VAL A 30 -1.78 -5.02 9.46
C VAL A 30 -3.20 -4.74 9.89
N SER A 31 -4.06 -4.46 8.93
CA SER A 31 -5.46 -4.20 9.21
C SER A 31 -6.32 -4.59 8.03
N ASN A 32 -7.63 -4.62 8.25
CA ASN A 32 -8.62 -4.84 7.19
C ASN A 32 -9.58 -3.68 7.20
N LEU A 33 -9.75 -3.04 6.04
CA LEU A 33 -10.56 -1.83 5.94
C LEU A 33 -11.56 -1.93 4.81
N GLU A 34 -12.79 -1.51 5.09
CA GLU A 34 -13.78 -1.32 4.05
C GLU A 34 -13.35 -0.16 3.15
N PHE A 35 -13.86 -0.15 1.93
CA PHE A 35 -13.37 0.77 0.91
C PHE A 35 -13.37 2.24 1.34
N PRO A 36 -14.46 2.79 1.90
CA PRO A 36 -14.42 4.19 2.32
C PRO A 36 -13.36 4.47 3.38
N LEU A 37 -13.19 3.54 4.31
CA LEU A 37 -12.18 3.68 5.34
C LEU A 37 -10.78 3.55 4.77
N LEU A 38 -10.61 2.72 3.76
CA LEU A 38 -9.34 2.59 3.08
C LEU A 38 -8.93 3.90 2.44
N LEU A 39 -9.86 4.56 1.77
CA LEU A 39 -9.56 5.85 1.14
C LEU A 39 -9.14 6.89 2.17
N ASP A 40 -9.85 6.95 3.30
CA ASP A 40 -9.49 7.87 4.37
C ASP A 40 -8.11 7.55 4.91
N TYR A 41 -7.84 6.27 5.11
CA TYR A 41 -6.55 5.83 5.62
C TYR A 41 -5.41 6.27 4.70
N LEU A 42 -5.58 6.07 3.41
CA LEU A 42 -4.55 6.43 2.44
C LEU A 42 -4.35 7.94 2.39
N GLN A 43 -5.44 8.69 2.46
CA GLN A 43 -5.35 10.15 2.44
C GLN A 43 -4.61 10.67 3.66
N GLN A 44 -4.91 10.12 4.83
CA GLN A 44 -4.23 10.51 6.05
C GLN A 44 -2.76 10.14 6.02
N ALA A 45 -2.45 8.95 5.54
CA ALA A 45 -1.07 8.51 5.42
C ALA A 45 -0.28 9.44 4.51
N LYS A 46 -0.88 9.80 3.38
CA LYS A 46 -0.24 10.71 2.45
C LYS A 46 0.03 12.07 3.09
N ASN A 47 -0.97 12.62 3.78
CA ASN A 47 -0.84 13.94 4.40
C ASN A 47 0.25 13.93 5.47
N ILE A 48 0.28 12.92 6.30
CA ILE A 48 1.26 12.83 7.37
C ILE A 48 2.67 12.72 6.80
N ARG A 49 2.84 11.91 5.75
CA ARG A 49 4.16 11.74 5.16
C ARG A 49 4.62 12.97 4.43
N GLU A 50 3.72 13.71 3.82
CA GLU A 50 4.07 14.97 3.20
C GLU A 50 4.55 15.98 4.23
N GLU A 51 3.89 16.04 5.37
CA GLU A 51 4.30 16.95 6.43
C GLU A 51 5.65 16.58 7.02
N SER A 52 5.89 15.30 7.20
CA SER A 52 7.16 14.83 7.75
C SER A 52 8.26 14.71 6.70
N LYS A 53 7.92 14.93 5.43
CA LYS A 53 8.84 14.83 4.31
C LYS A 53 9.43 13.43 4.17
N GLU A 54 8.66 12.42 4.55
CA GLU A 54 9.03 11.03 4.35
C GLU A 54 8.43 10.52 3.06
N SER A 55 9.17 9.65 2.39
CA SER A 55 8.66 9.05 1.17
C SER A 55 7.67 7.94 1.48
N LEU A 56 6.71 7.75 0.59
CA LEU A 56 5.67 6.75 0.75
C LEU A 56 5.38 6.12 -0.60
N ILE A 57 5.31 4.81 -0.63
CA ILE A 57 4.84 4.11 -1.81
C ILE A 57 3.65 3.24 -1.41
N VAL A 58 2.65 3.21 -2.28
CA VAL A 58 1.47 2.38 -2.08
C VAL A 58 1.46 1.33 -3.19
N LEU A 59 1.46 0.06 -2.77
CA LEU A 59 1.43 -1.06 -3.69
C LEU A 59 0.09 -1.75 -3.58
N VAL A 60 -0.56 -1.96 -4.71
CA VAL A 60 -1.85 -2.65 -4.74
C VAL A 60 -1.66 -3.95 -5.47
N GLU A 61 -1.97 -5.05 -4.78
CA GLU A 61 -1.93 -6.35 -5.41
C GLU A 61 -3.19 -6.55 -6.22
N ALA A 62 -3.02 -6.85 -7.49
CA ALA A 62 -4.15 -7.09 -8.37
C ALA A 62 -4.04 -8.52 -8.87
N GLY A 63 -4.39 -9.44 -8.01
CA GLY A 63 -4.23 -10.86 -8.29
C GLY A 63 -4.89 -11.31 -9.57
N TRP A 64 -6.01 -10.68 -9.92
CA TRP A 64 -6.70 -11.01 -11.13
C TRP A 64 -5.93 -10.58 -12.39
N LEU A 65 -4.95 -9.70 -12.25
CA LEU A 65 -4.10 -9.29 -13.35
C LEU A 65 -2.86 -10.15 -13.48
N ILE A 66 -2.45 -10.77 -12.39
CA ILE A 66 -1.18 -11.49 -12.36
C ILE A 66 -1.14 -12.59 -13.40
N GLN A 67 -2.26 -13.28 -13.58
CA GLN A 67 -2.31 -14.42 -14.47
C GLN A 67 -2.13 -14.06 -15.92
N SER A 68 -2.45 -12.84 -16.29
CA SER A 68 -2.39 -12.45 -17.69
C SER A 68 -1.36 -11.39 -17.98
N ASN A 69 -1.24 -10.39 -17.14
CA ASN A 69 -0.43 -9.22 -17.43
C ASN A 69 0.65 -8.94 -16.44
N TRP A 70 0.79 -9.79 -15.45
CA TRP A 70 1.69 -9.52 -14.35
C TRP A 70 3.10 -9.20 -14.81
N HIS A 71 3.63 -10.02 -15.66
CA HIS A 71 5.01 -9.81 -16.11
C HIS A 71 5.15 -8.53 -16.92
N LEU A 72 4.10 -8.09 -17.56
CA LEU A 72 4.16 -6.83 -18.28
C LEU A 72 4.29 -5.66 -17.33
N HIS A 73 3.58 -5.72 -16.21
CA HIS A 73 3.67 -4.65 -15.24
C HIS A 73 4.96 -4.68 -14.49
N ARG A 74 5.37 -5.87 -14.11
CA ARG A 74 6.55 -5.98 -13.30
C ARG A 74 7.81 -5.72 -14.05
N GLY A 75 7.88 -6.29 -15.24
CA GLY A 75 9.09 -6.19 -15.99
C GLY A 75 9.37 -4.81 -16.44
N GLU A 76 8.32 -4.13 -16.66
CA GLU A 76 8.45 -2.84 -17.22
C GLU A 76 8.27 -1.78 -16.22
N THR A 77 7.75 -2.09 -15.14
CA THR A 77 7.55 -1.05 -14.14
C THR A 77 8.81 -0.61 -13.48
#